data_082d3f05f415d1dd364619132c86c69e
#
_entry.id   082d3f05f415d1dd364619132c86c69e
#
_cell.length_a   1.000
_cell.length_b   1.000
_cell.length_c   1.000
_cell.angle_alpha   90.00
_cell.angle_beta   90.00
_cell.angle_gamma   90.00
#
_symmetry.space_group_name_H-M   'P 1'
#
loop_
_entity.id
_entity.type
_entity.pdbx_description
1 polymer ?
#
loop_
_entity_poly.entity_id
_entity_poly.type
_entity_poly.pdbx_seq_one_letter_code
_entity_poly.pdbx_strand_id
1 'polypeptide(L)'
;MEVQGALLLVVVNGEVSFDAAWDVLKQTYDTALEQQVNLILVDALALEGKLTSFEKYRLGTETVTYFRSRRMQPRIACVGKPPSMDGFAVLVAKNRWVAAEMFSNREEALNWLGLQQE
;
A
#
# COMPACT_ATOMS: atom_id res chain seq x y z
N MET A 1 4.21 -0.51 12.18
CA MET A 1 4.13 -1.71 11.30
C MET A 1 3.98 -2.94 12.18
N GLU A 2 2.94 -3.69 11.96
CA GLU A 2 2.56 -4.78 12.87
C GLU A 2 2.05 -5.99 12.08
N VAL A 3 2.56 -7.19 12.41
CA VAL A 3 2.05 -8.43 11.84
C VAL A 3 0.92 -8.96 12.72
N GLN A 4 -0.24 -9.17 12.12
CA GLN A 4 -1.44 -9.69 12.78
C GLN A 4 -1.91 -10.93 12.01
N GLY A 5 -1.49 -12.13 12.46
CA GLY A 5 -1.79 -13.36 11.74
C GLY A 5 -1.18 -13.34 10.34
N ALA A 6 -2.02 -13.42 9.30
CA ALA A 6 -1.59 -13.39 7.90
C ALA A 6 -1.49 -11.97 7.33
N LEU A 7 -1.74 -10.94 8.14
CA LEU A 7 -1.81 -9.55 7.71
C LEU A 7 -0.62 -8.75 8.24
N LEU A 8 -0.01 -7.94 7.38
CA LEU A 8 0.90 -6.88 7.79
C LEU A 8 0.13 -5.55 7.74
N LEU A 9 -0.04 -4.94 8.90
CA LEU A 9 -0.73 -3.65 9.04
C LEU A 9 0.31 -2.54 9.14
N VAL A 10 0.17 -1.52 8.31
CA VAL A 10 1.02 -0.34 8.30
C VAL A 10 0.14 0.89 8.45
N VAL A 11 0.39 1.70 9.46
CA VAL A 11 -0.33 2.96 9.67
C VAL A 11 0.65 4.10 9.44
N VAL A 12 0.28 5.02 8.56
CA VAL A 12 1.12 6.16 8.22
C VAL A 12 0.40 7.47 8.49
N ASN A 13 1.16 8.51 8.83
CA ASN A 13 0.62 9.84 9.14
C ASN A 13 1.63 10.92 8.75
N GLY A 14 1.17 12.17 8.88
CA GLY A 14 2.01 13.33 8.63
C GLY A 14 1.93 13.83 7.20
N GLU A 15 2.80 14.76 6.86
CA GLU A 15 2.86 15.37 5.52
C GLU A 15 3.46 14.38 4.53
N VAL A 16 2.74 14.12 3.44
CA VAL A 16 3.20 13.17 2.43
C VAL A 16 4.33 13.75 1.58
N SER A 17 5.37 12.94 1.34
CA SER A 17 6.41 13.24 0.36
C SER A 17 6.76 11.96 -0.38
N PHE A 18 7.32 12.09 -1.59
CA PHE A 18 7.66 10.91 -2.37
C PHE A 18 8.71 10.04 -1.64
N ASP A 19 9.78 10.68 -1.16
CA ASP A 19 10.89 9.95 -0.53
C ASP A 19 10.43 9.21 0.74
N ALA A 20 9.64 9.88 1.58
CA ALA A 20 9.11 9.26 2.79
C ALA A 20 8.14 8.13 2.46
N ALA A 21 7.26 8.34 1.49
CA ALA A 21 6.29 7.33 1.07
C ALA A 21 6.98 6.10 0.49
N TRP A 22 7.95 6.30 -0.40
CA TRP A 22 8.67 5.18 -0.99
C TRP A 22 9.49 4.42 0.04
N ASP A 23 10.11 5.13 0.98
CA ASP A 23 10.89 4.51 2.06
C ASP A 23 10.01 3.59 2.92
N VAL A 24 8.84 4.07 3.33
CA VAL A 24 7.89 3.26 4.11
C VAL A 24 7.42 2.05 3.31
N LEU A 25 7.10 2.22 2.03
CA LEU A 25 6.64 1.12 1.18
C LEU A 25 7.72 0.05 1.03
N LYS A 26 8.98 0.45 0.82
CA LYS A 26 10.08 -0.53 0.75
C LYS A 26 10.22 -1.31 2.05
N GLN A 27 10.17 -0.64 3.19
CA GLN A 27 10.23 -1.31 4.49
C GLN A 27 9.07 -2.27 4.66
N THR A 28 7.88 -1.87 4.23
CA THR A 28 6.68 -2.71 4.27
C THR A 28 6.87 -3.96 3.43
N TYR A 29 7.34 -3.80 2.20
CA TYR A 29 7.55 -4.93 1.29
C TYR A 29 8.64 -5.88 1.79
N ASP A 30 9.74 -5.33 2.29
CA ASP A 30 10.83 -6.14 2.87
C ASP A 30 10.34 -6.93 4.08
N THR A 31 9.56 -6.29 4.95
CA THR A 31 9.00 -6.95 6.13
C THR A 31 8.04 -8.07 5.73
N ALA A 32 7.18 -7.81 4.74
CA ALA A 32 6.24 -8.83 4.25
C ALA A 32 6.98 -10.05 3.71
N LEU A 33 8.07 -9.83 2.98
CA LEU A 33 8.88 -10.90 2.43
C LEU A 33 9.58 -11.70 3.54
N GLU A 34 10.21 -11.01 4.49
CA GLU A 34 10.91 -11.64 5.61
C GLU A 34 9.98 -12.46 6.49
N GLN A 35 8.79 -11.93 6.77
CA GLN A 35 7.80 -12.57 7.62
C GLN A 35 6.91 -13.56 6.87
N GLN A 36 7.10 -13.69 5.57
CA GLN A 36 6.30 -14.56 4.70
C GLN A 36 4.80 -14.24 4.81
N VAL A 37 4.47 -12.95 4.77
CA VAL A 37 3.11 -12.43 4.84
C VAL A 37 2.74 -11.90 3.46
N ASN A 38 1.61 -12.33 2.91
CA ASN A 38 1.16 -11.96 1.57
C ASN A 38 -0.01 -10.97 1.55
N LEU A 39 -0.52 -10.57 2.72
CA LEU A 39 -1.61 -9.63 2.82
C LEU A 39 -1.11 -8.37 3.52
N ILE A 40 -1.25 -7.23 2.85
CA ILE A 40 -0.76 -5.94 3.36
C ILE A 40 -1.91 -4.96 3.38
N LEU A 41 -2.11 -4.27 4.50
CA LEU A 41 -3.02 -3.14 4.60
C LEU A 41 -2.25 -1.90 5.00
N VAL A 42 -2.26 -0.88 4.13
CA VAL A 42 -1.65 0.41 4.41
C VAL A 42 -2.75 1.39 4.75
N ASP A 43 -2.81 1.81 6.01
CA ASP A 43 -3.78 2.81 6.47
C ASP A 43 -3.13 4.19 6.39
N ALA A 44 -3.58 4.98 5.44
CA ALA A 44 -3.06 6.30 5.13
C ALA A 44 -4.12 7.41 5.38
N LEU A 45 -5.13 7.13 6.20
CA LEU A 45 -6.19 8.11 6.48
C LEU A 45 -5.68 9.37 7.17
N ALA A 46 -4.58 9.26 7.91
CA ALA A 46 -4.00 10.37 8.65
C ALA A 46 -2.91 11.12 7.87
N LEU A 47 -2.70 10.80 6.59
CA LEU A 47 -1.78 11.56 5.75
C LEU A 47 -2.38 12.91 5.37
N GLU A 48 -1.51 13.92 5.29
CA GLU A 48 -1.85 15.27 4.85
C GLU A 48 -1.04 15.64 3.61
N GLY A 49 -1.50 16.65 2.88
CA GLY A 49 -0.84 17.09 1.66
C GLY A 49 -1.17 16.22 0.46
N LYS A 50 -0.40 16.35 -0.59
CA LYS A 50 -0.58 15.53 -1.79
C LYS A 50 0.73 15.42 -2.57
N LEU A 51 0.88 14.32 -3.30
CA LEU A 51 1.97 14.12 -4.24
C LEU A 51 1.56 14.69 -5.61
N THR A 52 2.55 14.98 -6.43
CA THR A 52 2.31 15.32 -7.85
C THR A 52 1.87 14.05 -8.59
N SER A 53 1.24 14.23 -9.76
CA SER A 53 0.84 13.10 -10.60
C SER A 53 2.05 12.25 -10.99
N PHE A 54 3.17 12.88 -11.28
CA PHE A 54 4.40 12.17 -11.62
C PHE A 54 4.92 11.34 -10.44
N GLU A 55 4.88 11.88 -9.24
CA GLU A 55 5.30 11.16 -8.04
C GLU A 55 4.40 9.96 -7.76
N LYS A 56 3.09 10.11 -7.92
CA LYS A 56 2.12 9.01 -7.79
C LYS A 56 2.42 7.91 -8.82
N TYR A 57 2.70 8.31 -10.06
CA TYR A 57 3.07 7.38 -11.12
C TYR A 57 4.33 6.61 -10.73
N ARG A 58 5.34 7.30 -10.20
CA ARG A 58 6.58 6.67 -9.75
C ARG A 58 6.35 5.68 -8.61
N LEU A 59 5.50 6.01 -7.64
CA LEU A 59 5.19 5.06 -6.56
C LEU A 59 4.63 3.76 -7.13
N GLY A 60 3.71 3.86 -8.08
CA GLY A 60 3.12 2.67 -8.71
C GLY A 60 4.15 1.87 -9.50
N THR A 61 4.96 2.51 -10.34
CA THR A 61 5.94 1.81 -11.17
C THR A 61 7.10 1.25 -10.37
N GLU A 62 7.56 1.97 -9.35
CA GLU A 62 8.62 1.48 -8.45
C GLU A 62 8.16 0.25 -7.67
N THR A 63 6.90 0.24 -7.24
CA THR A 63 6.30 -0.92 -6.57
C THR A 63 6.35 -2.16 -7.49
N VAL A 64 5.94 -1.99 -8.74
CA VAL A 64 5.95 -3.08 -9.73
C VAL A 64 7.36 -3.64 -9.92
N THR A 65 8.33 -2.75 -10.11
CA THR A 65 9.73 -3.13 -10.29
C THR A 65 10.26 -3.87 -9.06
N TYR A 66 9.93 -3.37 -7.89
CA TYR A 66 10.35 -3.95 -6.62
C TYR A 66 9.83 -5.38 -6.46
N PHE A 67 8.53 -5.58 -6.72
CA PHE A 67 7.92 -6.92 -6.62
C PHE A 67 8.51 -7.89 -7.63
N ARG A 68 8.72 -7.46 -8.87
CA ARG A 68 9.32 -8.31 -9.90
C ARG A 68 10.74 -8.73 -9.54
N SER A 69 11.53 -7.80 -9.02
CA SER A 69 12.93 -8.07 -8.66
C SER A 69 13.04 -9.08 -7.51
N ARG A 70 12.02 -9.16 -6.65
CA ARG A 70 11.99 -10.06 -5.49
C ARG A 70 11.06 -11.24 -5.67
N ARG A 71 10.41 -11.35 -6.83
CA ARG A 71 9.48 -12.44 -7.16
C ARG A 71 8.38 -12.57 -6.10
N MET A 72 7.85 -11.44 -5.64
CA MET A 72 6.78 -11.42 -4.66
C MET A 72 5.47 -10.93 -5.30
N GLN A 73 4.34 -11.45 -4.81
CA GLN A 73 3.01 -11.12 -5.32
C GLN A 73 2.03 -10.94 -4.17
N PRO A 74 2.24 -9.95 -3.27
CA PRO A 74 1.30 -9.73 -2.18
C PRO A 74 0.01 -9.09 -2.68
N ARG A 75 -1.04 -9.20 -1.87
CA ARG A 75 -2.24 -8.40 -2.06
C ARG A 75 -2.14 -7.19 -1.15
N ILE A 76 -2.36 -6.00 -1.72
CA ILE A 76 -2.20 -4.75 -0.99
C ILE A 76 -3.51 -3.99 -1.02
N ALA A 77 -4.06 -3.72 0.16
CA ALA A 77 -5.19 -2.81 0.33
C ALA A 77 -4.68 -1.50 0.90
N CYS A 78 -5.02 -0.39 0.27
CA CYS A 78 -4.68 0.94 0.73
C CYS A 78 -5.94 1.64 1.20
N VAL A 79 -5.93 2.19 2.41
CA VAL A 79 -7.04 2.94 2.98
C VAL A 79 -6.63 4.40 3.04
N GLY A 80 -7.36 5.25 2.34
CA GLY A 80 -7.03 6.67 2.27
C GLY A 80 -8.13 7.50 1.66
N LYS A 81 -7.86 8.78 1.51
CA LYS A 81 -8.81 9.74 0.93
C LYS A 81 -8.08 10.89 0.23
N PRO A 82 -8.72 11.51 -0.77
CA PRO A 82 -8.16 12.71 -1.40
C PRO A 82 -8.02 13.84 -0.35
N PRO A 83 -7.05 14.77 -0.53
CA PRO A 83 -6.11 14.82 -1.65
C PRO A 83 -4.83 14.00 -1.44
N SER A 84 -4.57 13.51 -0.22
CA SER A 84 -3.33 12.80 0.08
C SER A 84 -3.24 11.44 -0.62
N MET A 85 -4.38 10.79 -0.86
CA MET A 85 -4.45 9.54 -1.60
C MET A 85 -5.72 9.53 -2.45
N ASP A 86 -5.56 9.56 -3.77
CA ASP A 86 -6.68 9.58 -4.71
C ASP A 86 -6.82 8.28 -5.53
N GLY A 87 -5.96 7.30 -5.26
CA GLY A 87 -5.99 6.01 -5.94
C GLY A 87 -5.16 5.94 -7.21
N PHE A 88 -4.54 7.03 -7.66
CA PHE A 88 -3.81 7.00 -8.94
C PHE A 88 -2.59 6.07 -8.89
N ALA A 89 -1.80 6.11 -7.81
CA ALA A 89 -0.65 5.20 -7.65
C ALA A 89 -1.09 3.74 -7.62
N VAL A 90 -2.20 3.46 -6.93
CA VAL A 90 -2.80 2.11 -6.88
C VAL A 90 -3.22 1.67 -8.27
N LEU A 91 -3.87 2.55 -9.04
CA LEU A 91 -4.31 2.24 -10.41
C LEU A 91 -3.11 1.93 -11.31
N VAL A 92 -2.01 2.67 -11.19
CA VAL A 92 -0.80 2.44 -11.98
C VAL A 92 -0.25 1.03 -11.71
N ALA A 93 -0.16 0.65 -10.43
CA ALA A 93 0.31 -0.68 -10.05
C ALA A 93 -0.66 -1.78 -10.50
N LYS A 94 -1.96 -1.57 -10.31
CA LYS A 94 -3.01 -2.51 -10.69
C LYS A 94 -3.00 -2.78 -12.20
N ASN A 95 -2.81 -1.76 -13.02
CA ASN A 95 -2.74 -1.91 -14.47
C ASN A 95 -1.50 -2.68 -14.93
N ARG A 96 -0.57 -2.96 -14.03
CA ARG A 96 0.65 -3.74 -14.28
C ARG A 96 0.66 -5.05 -13.49
N TRP A 97 -0.55 -5.57 -13.22
CA TRP A 97 -0.77 -6.90 -12.62
C TRP A 97 -0.39 -7.01 -11.13
N VAL A 98 -0.27 -5.91 -10.42
CA VAL A 98 -0.18 -5.93 -8.96
C VAL A 98 -1.58 -6.04 -8.38
N ALA A 99 -1.78 -6.94 -7.44
CA ALA A 99 -3.07 -7.09 -6.75
C ALA A 99 -3.19 -6.00 -5.69
N ALA A 100 -3.59 -4.80 -6.12
CA ALA A 100 -3.71 -3.63 -5.28
C ALA A 100 -5.08 -3.00 -5.46
N GLU A 101 -5.65 -2.48 -4.36
CA GLU A 101 -6.94 -1.80 -4.39
C GLU A 101 -6.98 -0.70 -3.33
N MET A 102 -7.78 0.33 -3.57
CA MET A 102 -7.95 1.44 -2.64
C MET A 102 -9.34 1.44 -2.04
N PHE A 103 -9.41 1.78 -0.76
CA PHE A 103 -10.66 1.83 0.01
C PHE A 103 -10.70 3.09 0.87
N SER A 104 -11.91 3.49 1.27
CA SER A 104 -12.10 4.63 2.14
C SER A 104 -12.15 4.26 3.63
N ASN A 105 -12.23 2.97 3.95
CA ASN A 105 -12.25 2.48 5.33
C ASN A 105 -11.62 1.08 5.43
N ARG A 106 -11.22 0.72 6.65
CA ARG A 106 -10.56 -0.55 6.91
C ARG A 106 -11.47 -1.76 6.71
N GLU A 107 -12.75 -1.65 7.02
CA GLU A 107 -13.68 -2.77 6.91
C GLU A 107 -13.74 -3.30 5.49
N GLU A 108 -13.93 -2.42 4.51
CA GLU A 108 -13.95 -2.81 3.11
C GLU A 108 -12.60 -3.38 2.66
N ALA A 109 -11.50 -2.78 3.13
CA ALA A 109 -10.16 -3.26 2.81
C ALA A 109 -9.92 -4.68 3.33
N LEU A 110 -10.30 -4.94 4.57
CA LEU A 110 -10.16 -6.26 5.16
C LEU A 110 -11.03 -7.30 4.46
N ASN A 111 -12.25 -6.93 4.07
CA ASN A 111 -13.12 -7.80 3.31
C ASN A 111 -12.49 -8.18 1.96
N TRP A 112 -11.91 -7.20 1.27
CA TRP A 112 -11.24 -7.48 0.00
C TRP A 112 -10.03 -8.39 0.16
N LEU A 113 -9.31 -8.27 1.27
CA LEU A 113 -8.18 -9.14 1.59
C LEU A 113 -8.61 -10.55 2.03
N GLY A 114 -9.91 -10.78 2.19
CA GLY A 114 -10.44 -12.05 2.64
C GLY A 114 -10.38 -12.23 4.16
N LEU A 115 -10.22 -11.13 4.90
CA LEU A 115 -10.16 -11.15 6.36
C LEU A 115 -11.47 -10.58 6.92
N GLN A 116 -12.09 -11.32 7.82
CA GLN A 116 -13.34 -10.89 8.44
C GLN A 116 -13.06 -10.30 9.82
N GLN A 117 -13.75 -9.21 10.09
CA GLN A 117 -13.80 -8.66 11.46
C GLN A 117 -15.06 -9.18 12.13
N GLU A 118 -14.87 -9.66 13.33
CA GLU A 118 -15.99 -10.04 14.21
C GLU A 118 -16.28 -8.91 15.19
#